data_e543a76d33237028dae23914d2976ff3
#
_entry.id   e543a76d33237028dae23914d2976ff3
#
_cell.length_a   1.000
_cell.length_b   1.000
_cell.length_c   1.000
_cell.angle_alpha   90.00
_cell.angle_beta   90.00
_cell.angle_gamma   90.00
#
_symmetry.space_group_name_H-M   'P 1'
#
loop_
_entity.id
_entity.type
_entity.pdbx_description
1 polymer ?
#
loop_
_entity_poly.entity_id
_entity_poly.type
_entity_poly.pdbx_seq_one_letter_code
_entity_poly.pdbx_strand_id
1 'polypeptide(L)'
;MVQETNLVLWRKIDEFDPGKPFTPWAFGIARYQVLSNIRDHGRERLLVDSELAEQLSGVLEIEMERLDDYRVPLRTCLGRLDEENRALIHRRYFREQSIADIAESVGRTNGAVKVALTRVRQKLFKCVSQQLKMSEL
;
A
#
# COMPACT_ATOMS: atom_id res chain seq x y z
N MET A 1 -5.56 -9.45 -10.00
CA MET A 1 -4.57 -9.98 -9.03
C MET A 1 -5.00 -9.82 -7.58
N VAL A 2 -5.40 -8.66 -7.11
CA VAL A 2 -5.85 -8.44 -5.71
C VAL A 2 -7.05 -9.32 -5.36
N GLN A 3 -8.05 -9.40 -6.23
CA GLN A 3 -9.23 -10.25 -6.01
C GLN A 3 -8.88 -11.73 -5.97
N GLU A 4 -7.99 -12.17 -6.83
CA GLU A 4 -7.50 -13.57 -6.84
C GLU A 4 -6.78 -13.90 -5.53
N THR A 5 -5.94 -12.99 -5.06
CA THR A 5 -5.26 -13.11 -3.77
C THR A 5 -6.26 -13.21 -2.62
N ASN A 6 -7.28 -12.35 -2.61
CA ASN A 6 -8.33 -12.38 -1.59
C ASN A 6 -9.12 -13.71 -1.58
N LEU A 7 -9.39 -14.27 -2.76
CA LEU A 7 -10.04 -15.58 -2.87
C LEU A 7 -9.17 -16.69 -2.29
N VAL A 8 -7.86 -16.65 -2.54
CA VAL A 8 -6.93 -17.64 -2.00
C VAL A 8 -6.82 -17.49 -0.48
N LEU A 9 -6.76 -16.26 0.04
CA LEU A 9 -6.78 -15.99 1.48
C LEU A 9 -8.02 -16.58 2.14
N TRP A 10 -9.19 -16.39 1.53
CA TRP A 10 -10.45 -16.92 2.02
C TRP A 10 -10.45 -18.46 2.06
N ARG A 11 -9.97 -19.11 1.01
CA ARG A 11 -9.88 -20.57 0.94
C ARG A 11 -8.92 -21.16 1.96
N LYS A 12 -7.86 -20.43 2.30
CA LYS A 12 -6.78 -20.89 3.18
C LYS A 12 -6.90 -20.35 4.61
N ILE A 13 -7.98 -19.67 4.94
CA ILE A 13 -8.14 -19.05 6.25
C ILE A 13 -8.07 -20.08 7.40
N ASP A 14 -8.47 -21.31 7.16
CA ASP A 14 -8.40 -22.39 8.14
C ASP A 14 -6.95 -22.83 8.43
N GLU A 15 -6.02 -22.57 7.51
CA GLU A 15 -4.59 -22.84 7.69
C GLU A 15 -3.88 -21.75 8.51
N PHE A 16 -4.54 -20.61 8.72
CA PHE A 16 -3.98 -19.50 9.48
C PHE A 16 -3.99 -19.80 10.98
N ASP A 17 -2.82 -19.65 11.62
CA ASP A 17 -2.70 -19.78 13.07
C ASP A 17 -3.09 -18.46 13.76
N PRO A 18 -4.20 -18.41 14.54
CA PRO A 18 -4.62 -17.18 15.21
C PRO A 18 -3.61 -16.66 16.24
N GLY A 19 -2.66 -17.48 16.69
CA GLY A 19 -1.59 -17.06 17.58
C GLY A 19 -0.46 -16.29 16.90
N LYS A 20 -0.48 -16.19 15.55
CA LYS A 20 0.53 -15.49 14.77
C LYS A 20 -0.05 -14.24 14.12
N PRO A 21 0.80 -13.24 13.76
CA PRO A 21 0.36 -12.05 13.04
C PRO A 21 -0.26 -12.42 11.68
N PHE A 22 -1.40 -11.83 11.38
CA PHE A 22 -2.12 -12.08 10.12
C PHE A 22 -1.37 -11.55 8.89
N THR A 23 -0.82 -10.34 8.99
CA THR A 23 -0.22 -9.63 7.85
C THR A 23 0.94 -10.40 7.19
N PRO A 24 1.94 -10.93 7.91
CA PRO A 24 2.99 -11.75 7.29
C PRO A 24 2.47 -13.00 6.60
N TRP A 25 1.47 -13.65 7.16
CA TRP A 25 0.83 -14.83 6.55
C TRP A 25 0.12 -14.45 5.24
N ALA A 26 -0.69 -13.39 5.27
CA ALA A 26 -1.41 -12.89 4.09
C ALA A 26 -0.44 -12.43 3.00
N PHE A 27 0.65 -11.77 3.37
CA PHE A 27 1.68 -11.32 2.45
C PHE A 27 2.40 -12.50 1.77
N GLY A 28 2.71 -13.56 2.49
CA GLY A 28 3.30 -14.77 1.90
C GLY A 28 2.43 -15.35 0.80
N ILE A 29 1.10 -15.37 0.98
CA ILE A 29 0.15 -15.79 -0.03
C ILE A 29 0.14 -14.82 -1.22
N ALA A 30 0.12 -13.51 -0.97
CA ALA A 30 0.15 -12.49 -2.02
C ALA A 30 1.43 -12.59 -2.85
N ARG A 31 2.59 -12.75 -2.20
CA ARG A 31 3.88 -12.97 -2.86
C ARG A 31 3.84 -14.17 -3.79
N TYR A 32 3.31 -15.29 -3.32
CA TYR A 32 3.16 -16.50 -4.15
C TYR A 32 2.28 -16.23 -5.38
N GLN A 33 1.18 -15.51 -5.21
CA GLN A 33 0.28 -15.16 -6.32
C GLN A 33 0.98 -14.27 -7.36
N VAL A 34 1.78 -13.30 -6.92
CA VAL A 34 2.56 -12.43 -7.83
C VAL A 34 3.58 -13.26 -8.61
N LEU A 35 4.35 -14.10 -7.95
CA LEU A 35 5.37 -14.93 -8.59
C LEU A 35 4.75 -15.94 -9.56
N SER A 36 3.63 -16.55 -9.21
CA SER A 36 2.88 -17.45 -10.09
C SER A 36 2.35 -16.70 -11.32
N ASN A 37 1.82 -15.51 -11.14
CA ASN A 37 1.32 -14.69 -12.24
C ASN A 37 2.42 -14.31 -13.23
N ILE A 38 3.60 -13.93 -12.73
CA ILE A 38 4.78 -13.64 -13.54
C ILE A 38 5.18 -14.87 -14.36
N ARG A 39 5.16 -16.06 -13.75
CA ARG A 39 5.51 -17.32 -14.41
C ARG A 39 4.52 -17.69 -15.52
N ASP A 40 3.22 -17.56 -15.25
CA ASP A 40 2.15 -18.03 -16.14
C ASP A 40 1.90 -17.08 -17.31
N HIS A 41 2.11 -15.77 -17.15
CA HIS A 41 1.79 -14.74 -18.14
C HIS A 41 2.99 -14.24 -18.95
N GLY A 42 4.20 -14.77 -18.70
CA GLY A 42 5.41 -14.40 -19.43
C GLY A 42 5.85 -12.93 -19.24
N ARG A 43 6.95 -12.58 -19.88
CA ARG A 43 7.64 -11.30 -19.67
C ARG A 43 6.97 -10.07 -20.28
N GLU A 44 5.96 -10.23 -21.11
CA GLU A 44 5.46 -9.15 -21.97
C GLU A 44 4.66 -8.05 -21.25
N ARG A 45 4.21 -8.29 -20.02
CA ARG A 45 3.35 -7.35 -19.29
C ARG A 45 3.94 -6.83 -17.99
N LEU A 46 5.11 -7.27 -17.59
CA LEU A 46 5.69 -6.90 -16.30
C LEU A 46 7.03 -6.19 -16.49
N LEU A 47 7.09 -4.98 -15.97
CA LEU A 47 8.32 -4.20 -15.82
C LEU A 47 9.29 -4.81 -14.79
N VAL A 48 8.89 -5.88 -14.14
CA VAL A 48 9.62 -6.53 -13.05
C VAL A 48 9.77 -8.00 -13.37
N ASP A 49 10.99 -8.50 -13.47
CA ASP A 49 11.27 -9.92 -13.60
C ASP A 49 11.11 -10.67 -12.26
N SER A 50 11.14 -12.01 -12.32
CA SER A 50 10.93 -12.84 -11.14
C SER A 50 12.02 -12.65 -10.07
N GLU A 51 13.27 -12.43 -10.47
CA GLU A 51 14.39 -12.21 -9.55
C GLU A 51 14.23 -10.89 -8.79
N LEU A 52 13.90 -9.81 -9.51
CA LEU A 52 13.63 -8.51 -8.88
C LEU A 52 12.43 -8.58 -7.95
N ALA A 53 11.37 -9.30 -8.35
CA ALA A 53 10.19 -9.50 -7.49
C ALA A 53 10.55 -10.23 -6.19
N GLU A 54 11.43 -11.25 -6.25
CA GLU A 54 11.91 -11.96 -5.06
C GLU A 54 12.74 -11.06 -4.15
N GLN A 55 13.64 -10.26 -4.72
CA GLN A 55 14.46 -9.31 -3.96
C GLN A 55 13.60 -8.27 -3.26
N LEU A 56 12.64 -7.67 -3.97
CA LEU A 56 11.70 -6.70 -3.40
C LEU A 56 10.82 -7.34 -2.31
N SER A 57 10.38 -8.57 -2.50
CA SER A 57 9.59 -9.30 -1.50
C SER A 57 10.39 -9.54 -0.22
N GLY A 58 11.68 -9.87 -0.32
CA GLY A 58 12.55 -10.03 0.85
C GLY A 58 12.69 -8.74 1.66
N VAL A 59 12.87 -7.60 1.00
CA VAL A 59 12.91 -6.29 1.66
C VAL A 59 11.57 -5.97 2.30
N LEU A 60 10.46 -6.22 1.60
CA LEU A 60 9.12 -5.95 2.11
C LEU A 60 8.77 -6.82 3.33
N GLU A 61 9.20 -8.08 3.36
CA GLU A 61 8.99 -8.94 4.54
C GLU A 61 9.60 -8.35 5.81
N ILE A 62 10.82 -7.79 5.71
CA ILE A 62 11.49 -7.13 6.83
C ILE A 62 10.71 -5.88 7.28
N GLU A 63 10.25 -5.08 6.34
CA GLU A 63 9.48 -3.86 6.64
C GLU A 63 8.07 -4.18 7.16
N MET A 64 7.49 -5.30 6.75
CA MET A 64 6.13 -5.67 7.17
C MET A 64 6.01 -5.99 8.66
N GLU A 65 7.09 -6.45 9.29
CA GLU A 65 7.12 -6.64 10.74
C GLU A 65 6.91 -5.32 11.49
N ARG A 66 7.20 -4.20 10.82
CA ARG A 66 7.07 -2.84 11.36
C ARG A 66 5.78 -2.12 10.95
N LEU A 67 4.97 -2.73 10.08
CA LEU A 67 3.76 -2.05 9.58
C LEU A 67 2.80 -1.65 10.70
N ASP A 68 2.67 -2.47 11.73
CA ASP A 68 1.81 -2.14 12.86
C ASP A 68 2.32 -0.91 13.63
N ASP A 69 3.64 -0.70 13.65
CA ASP A 69 4.26 0.48 14.29
C ASP A 69 3.91 1.78 13.57
N TYR A 70 3.62 1.71 12.27
CA TYR A 70 3.23 2.88 11.47
C TYR A 70 1.74 3.21 11.55
N ARG A 71 0.91 2.29 11.98
CA ARG A 71 -0.56 2.41 11.93
C ARG A 71 -1.08 3.60 12.75
N VAL A 72 -0.65 3.74 14.00
CA VAL A 72 -1.08 4.84 14.87
C VAL A 72 -0.49 6.18 14.42
N PRO A 73 0.82 6.30 14.14
CA PRO A 73 1.39 7.54 13.59
C PRO A 73 0.72 7.98 12.29
N LEU A 74 0.45 7.06 11.38
CA LEU A 74 -0.23 7.38 10.12
C LEU A 74 -1.65 7.91 10.35
N ARG A 75 -2.41 7.28 11.22
CA ARG A 75 -3.76 7.74 11.58
C ARG A 75 -3.73 9.15 12.16
N THR A 76 -2.79 9.42 13.04
CA THR A 76 -2.59 10.76 13.63
C THR A 76 -2.29 11.79 12.54
N CYS A 77 -1.36 11.47 11.64
CA CYS A 77 -0.95 12.38 10.58
C CYS A 77 -2.04 12.59 9.52
N LEU A 78 -2.82 11.57 9.19
CA LEU A 78 -4.00 11.72 8.33
C LEU A 78 -5.03 12.67 8.96
N GLY A 79 -5.22 12.59 10.27
CA GLY A 79 -6.10 13.48 11.02
C GLY A 79 -5.65 14.95 11.04
N ARG A 80 -4.36 15.21 10.84
CA ARG A 80 -3.79 16.57 10.78
C ARG A 80 -3.85 17.21 9.39
N LEU A 81 -4.16 16.45 8.36
CA LEU A 81 -4.33 17.02 7.01
C LEU A 81 -5.54 17.94 6.99
N ASP A 82 -5.46 19.00 6.19
CA ASP A 82 -6.64 19.79 5.88
C ASP A 82 -7.68 18.95 5.12
N GLU A 83 -8.90 19.43 5.08
CA GLU A 83 -10.02 18.69 4.49
C GLU A 83 -9.80 18.38 3.01
N GLU A 84 -9.24 19.31 2.24
CA GLU A 84 -8.97 19.15 0.81
C GLU A 84 -7.93 18.04 0.56
N ASN A 85 -6.82 18.06 1.28
CA ASN A 85 -5.77 17.07 1.15
C ASN A 85 -6.21 15.70 1.65
N ARG A 86 -6.99 15.66 2.72
CA ARG A 86 -7.58 14.41 3.22
C ARG A 86 -8.54 13.80 2.20
N ALA A 87 -9.35 14.62 1.54
CA ALA A 87 -10.25 14.17 0.48
C ALA A 87 -9.48 13.58 -0.71
N LEU A 88 -8.37 14.18 -1.12
CA LEU A 88 -7.52 13.65 -2.19
C LEU A 88 -6.98 12.25 -1.84
N ILE A 89 -6.45 12.07 -0.65
CA ILE A 89 -5.95 10.78 -0.17
C ILE A 89 -7.09 9.75 -0.12
N HIS A 90 -8.24 10.14 0.40
CA HIS A 90 -9.40 9.26 0.47
C HIS A 90 -9.85 8.80 -0.91
N ARG A 91 -9.95 9.70 -1.88
CA ARG A 91 -10.31 9.37 -3.27
C ARG A 91 -9.32 8.41 -3.91
N ARG A 92 -8.03 8.65 -3.73
CA ARG A 92 -6.99 7.86 -4.39
C ARG A 92 -6.82 6.48 -3.77
N TYR A 93 -6.77 6.37 -2.43
CA TYR A 93 -6.38 5.15 -1.75
C TYR A 93 -7.55 4.34 -1.18
N PHE A 94 -8.59 5.01 -0.72
CA PHE A 94 -9.76 4.31 -0.16
C PHE A 94 -10.82 4.01 -1.22
N ARG A 95 -11.05 4.94 -2.13
CA ARG A 95 -12.01 4.77 -3.23
C ARG A 95 -11.36 4.26 -4.53
N GLU A 96 -10.06 4.12 -4.55
CA GLU A 96 -9.27 3.61 -5.69
C GLU A 96 -9.55 4.35 -7.01
N GLN A 97 -9.84 5.63 -6.94
CA GLN A 97 -10.10 6.44 -8.14
C GLN A 97 -8.80 6.69 -8.92
N SER A 98 -8.91 6.71 -10.24
CA SER A 98 -7.80 7.09 -11.11
C SER A 98 -7.49 8.58 -10.97
N ILE A 99 -6.29 8.99 -11.38
CA ILE A 99 -5.92 10.41 -11.43
C ILE A 99 -6.90 11.20 -12.29
N ALA A 100 -7.30 10.64 -13.43
CA ALA A 100 -8.27 11.29 -14.34
C ALA A 100 -9.63 11.49 -13.67
N ASP A 101 -10.14 10.49 -12.95
CA ASP A 101 -11.42 10.57 -12.24
C ASP A 101 -11.38 11.61 -11.12
N ILE A 102 -10.27 11.67 -10.39
CA ILE A 102 -10.08 12.69 -9.34
C ILE A 102 -10.03 14.07 -9.95
N ALA A 103 -9.26 14.26 -11.02
CA ALA A 103 -9.13 15.53 -11.72
C ALA A 103 -10.48 16.05 -12.20
N GLU A 104 -11.29 15.20 -12.79
CA GLU A 104 -12.65 15.54 -13.21
C GLU A 104 -13.52 15.95 -12.02
N SER A 105 -13.48 15.18 -10.94
CA SER A 105 -14.28 15.43 -9.74
C SER A 105 -13.93 16.75 -9.03
N VAL A 106 -12.65 17.13 -9.02
CA VAL A 106 -12.18 18.34 -8.34
C VAL A 106 -12.01 19.54 -9.28
N GLY A 107 -12.26 19.38 -10.58
CA GLY A 107 -12.13 20.46 -11.57
C GLY A 107 -10.70 20.92 -11.81
N ARG A 108 -9.73 20.00 -11.74
CA ARG A 108 -8.30 20.26 -11.95
C ARG A 108 -7.73 19.42 -13.07
N THR A 109 -6.53 19.75 -13.53
CA THR A 109 -5.81 18.93 -14.51
C THR A 109 -5.20 17.68 -13.87
N ASN A 110 -4.94 16.66 -14.67
CA ASN A 110 -4.25 15.43 -14.20
C ASN A 110 -2.89 15.76 -13.58
N GLY A 111 -2.13 16.66 -14.21
CA GLY A 111 -0.83 17.11 -13.69
C GLY A 111 -0.94 17.80 -12.33
N ALA A 112 -1.93 18.65 -12.15
CA ALA A 112 -2.18 19.31 -10.86
C ALA A 112 -2.54 18.32 -9.76
N VAL A 113 -3.35 17.31 -10.06
CA VAL A 113 -3.69 16.23 -9.09
C VAL A 113 -2.47 15.42 -8.72
N LYS A 114 -1.62 15.05 -9.68
CA LYS A 114 -0.36 14.34 -9.42
C LYS A 114 0.55 15.13 -8.50
N VAL A 115 0.73 16.40 -8.75
CA VAL A 115 1.56 17.28 -7.89
C VAL A 115 0.96 17.41 -6.50
N ALA A 116 -0.35 17.60 -6.38
CA ALA A 116 -1.03 17.69 -5.10
C ALA A 116 -0.86 16.41 -4.28
N LEU A 117 -1.05 15.23 -4.89
CA LEU A 117 -0.86 13.94 -4.23
C LEU A 117 0.59 13.74 -3.78
N THR A 118 1.57 14.11 -4.60
CA THR A 118 3.00 14.03 -4.24
C THR A 118 3.28 14.90 -3.01
N ARG A 119 2.77 16.12 -2.96
CA ARG A 119 2.95 17.02 -1.81
C ARG A 119 2.30 16.48 -0.55
N VAL A 120 1.11 15.90 -0.64
CA VAL A 120 0.43 15.29 0.51
C VAL A 120 1.22 14.10 1.04
N ARG A 121 1.72 13.23 0.15
CA ARG A 121 2.57 12.09 0.54
C ARG A 121 3.84 12.55 1.26
N GLN A 122 4.48 13.61 0.78
CA GLN A 122 5.67 14.20 1.42
C GLN A 122 5.34 14.73 2.82
N LYS A 123 4.22 15.43 2.98
CA LYS A 123 3.74 15.90 4.29
C LYS A 123 3.49 14.74 5.25
N LEU A 124 2.82 13.69 4.77
CA LEU A 124 2.56 12.49 5.57
C LEU A 124 3.85 11.79 5.98
N PHE A 125 4.77 11.61 5.04
CA PHE A 125 6.08 11.01 5.32
C PHE A 125 6.83 11.76 6.41
N LYS A 126 6.90 13.08 6.30
CA LYS A 126 7.55 13.94 7.29
C LYS A 126 6.87 13.84 8.66
N CYS A 127 5.55 13.90 8.68
CA CYS A 127 4.75 13.81 9.92
C CYS A 127 4.94 12.45 10.59
N VAL A 128 4.81 11.36 9.86
CA VAL A 128 4.97 9.99 10.38
C VAL A 128 6.39 9.79 10.92
N SER A 129 7.41 10.25 10.18
CA SER A 129 8.81 10.17 10.64
C SER A 129 9.03 10.90 11.95
N GLN A 130 8.42 12.06 12.14
CA GLN A 130 8.49 12.81 13.40
C GLN A 130 7.76 12.09 14.54
N GLN A 131 6.60 11.52 14.28
CA GLN A 131 5.84 10.74 15.27
C GLN A 131 6.62 9.51 15.74
N LEU A 132 7.29 8.81 14.84
CA LEU A 132 8.12 7.65 15.17
C LEU A 132 9.31 8.03 16.05
N LYS A 133 9.98 9.15 15.75
CA LYS A 133 11.08 9.68 16.58
C LYS A 133 10.61 10.03 17.99
N MET A 134 9.42 10.58 18.14
CA MET A 134 8.83 10.93 19.44
C MET A 134 8.50 9.70 20.27
N SER A 135 8.11 8.59 19.64
CA SER A 135 7.79 7.35 20.36
C SER A 135 9.02 6.55 20.80
N GLU A 136 10.20 6.84 20.22
CA GLU A 136 11.48 6.24 20.63
C GLU A 136 12.11 6.93 21.84
N LEU A 137 11.59 8.07 22.24
CA LEU A 137 12.02 8.82 23.42
C LEU A 137 11.24 8.36 24.66
#